data_97f49184ef9191b33f5221703a5285c8
#
_entry.id   97f49184ef9191b33f5221703a5285c8
#
_cell.length_a   1.000
_cell.length_b   1.000
_cell.length_c   1.000
_cell.angle_alpha   90.00
_cell.angle_beta   90.00
_cell.angle_gamma   90.00
#
_symmetry.space_group_name_H-M   'P 1'
#
loop_
_entity.id
_entity.type
_entity.pdbx_description
1 polymer ?
#
loop_
_entity_poly.entity_id
_entity_poly.type
_entity_poly.pdbx_seq_one_letter_code
_entity_poly.pdbx_strand_id
1 'polypeptide(L)'
;MNRRLSTILFAAFVVAAISSYLVYRIAGRQMHPAQAPTTAIVVAAQDLPIGTLIKDGDLTTTQWMGAPPKGSIVSKDAAIGRGVVSELYQGEPIFDSRLAAAGSAT
;
A
#
# COMPACT_ATOMS: atom_id res chain seq x y z
N MET A 1 -30.44 31.28 41.18
CA MET A 1 -29.22 30.71 40.65
C MET A 1 -28.12 31.74 40.65
N ASN A 2 -27.00 31.42 41.21
CA ASN A 2 -25.90 32.33 41.35
C ASN A 2 -25.22 32.51 39.98
N ARG A 3 -25.05 33.77 39.54
CA ARG A 3 -24.43 34.09 38.25
C ARG A 3 -23.01 33.52 38.15
N ARG A 4 -22.29 33.50 39.28
CA ARG A 4 -20.95 32.94 39.34
C ARG A 4 -20.92 31.43 39.01
N LEU A 5 -21.88 30.72 39.57
CA LEU A 5 -21.99 29.27 39.32
C LEU A 5 -22.32 28.98 37.86
N SER A 6 -23.21 29.76 37.27
CA SER A 6 -23.56 29.65 35.86
C SER A 6 -22.38 29.92 34.95
N THR A 7 -21.56 30.94 35.26
CA THR A 7 -20.38 31.29 34.50
C THR A 7 -19.33 30.17 34.59
N ILE A 8 -19.11 29.63 35.78
CA ILE A 8 -18.17 28.52 35.99
C ILE A 8 -18.61 27.28 35.22
N LEU A 9 -19.88 26.93 35.26
CA LEU A 9 -20.42 25.79 34.53
C LEU A 9 -20.27 25.98 33.02
N PHE A 10 -20.55 27.18 32.53
CA PHE A 10 -20.40 27.48 31.11
C PHE A 10 -18.94 27.40 30.68
N ALA A 11 -18.03 27.96 31.47
CA ALA A 11 -16.58 27.86 31.19
C ALA A 11 -16.10 26.41 31.19
N ALA A 12 -16.53 25.60 32.16
CA ALA A 12 -16.20 24.18 32.22
C ALA A 12 -16.74 23.44 30.99
N PHE A 13 -17.94 23.75 30.56
CA PHE A 13 -18.55 23.14 29.37
C PHE A 13 -17.74 23.47 28.10
N VAL A 14 -17.34 24.72 27.94
CA VAL A 14 -16.54 25.15 26.79
C VAL A 14 -15.17 24.45 26.76
N VAL A 15 -14.49 24.38 27.92
CA VAL A 15 -13.22 23.68 28.02
C VAL A 15 -13.37 22.21 27.68
N ALA A 16 -14.40 21.57 28.19
CA ALA A 16 -14.68 20.16 27.90
C ALA A 16 -14.94 19.93 26.41
N ALA A 17 -15.70 20.81 25.76
CA ALA A 17 -16.00 20.72 24.33
C ALA A 17 -14.72 20.87 23.49
N ILE A 18 -13.86 21.83 23.82
CA ILE A 18 -12.59 22.04 23.13
C ILE A 18 -11.69 20.82 23.31
N SER A 19 -11.57 20.32 24.53
CA SER A 19 -10.76 19.14 24.83
C SER A 19 -11.23 17.92 24.08
N SER A 20 -12.55 17.68 24.04
CA SER A 20 -13.13 16.57 23.29
C SER A 20 -12.86 16.68 21.80
N TYR A 21 -12.97 17.88 21.27
CA TYR A 21 -12.69 18.13 19.85
C TYR A 21 -11.24 17.85 19.49
N LEU A 22 -10.31 18.33 20.33
CA LEU A 22 -8.87 18.11 20.12
C LEU A 22 -8.54 16.62 20.21
N VAL A 23 -9.07 15.92 21.20
CA VAL A 23 -8.86 14.48 21.35
C VAL A 23 -9.42 13.74 20.14
N TYR A 24 -10.59 14.13 19.66
CA TYR A 24 -11.20 13.53 18.48
C TYR A 24 -10.32 13.71 17.23
N ARG A 25 -9.78 14.90 17.03
CA ARG A 25 -8.88 15.15 15.90
C ARG A 25 -7.59 14.34 15.97
N ILE A 26 -6.98 14.27 17.15
CA ILE A 26 -5.75 13.51 17.34
C ILE A 26 -6.01 12.02 17.18
N ALA A 27 -7.07 11.51 17.78
CA ALA A 27 -7.46 10.11 17.64
C ALA A 27 -7.79 9.76 16.19
N GLY A 28 -8.46 10.66 15.46
CA GLY A 28 -8.75 10.48 14.05
C GLY A 28 -7.50 10.41 13.19
N ARG A 29 -6.45 11.15 13.55
CA ARG A 29 -5.15 11.08 12.85
C ARG A 29 -4.37 9.81 13.19
N GLN A 30 -4.53 9.29 14.40
CA GLN A 30 -3.85 8.07 14.83
C GLN A 30 -4.60 6.80 14.41
N MET A 31 -5.90 6.90 14.23
CA MET A 31 -6.73 5.79 13.76
C MET A 31 -6.72 5.62 12.24
N HIS A 32 -6.30 6.64 11.50
CA HIS A 32 -5.70 6.36 10.23
C HIS A 32 -4.34 5.78 10.58
N PRO A 33 -4.16 4.46 10.47
CA PRO A 33 -2.85 3.92 10.67
C PRO A 33 -1.95 4.79 9.81
N ALA A 34 -0.94 5.38 10.42
CA ALA A 34 0.13 5.97 9.68
C ALA A 34 0.41 4.93 8.62
N GLN A 35 -0.21 5.11 7.48
CA GLN A 35 -0.01 4.20 6.40
C GLN A 35 1.48 4.28 6.12
N ALA A 36 2.19 3.28 6.63
CA ALA A 36 3.51 3.03 6.13
C ALA A 36 3.38 3.22 4.63
N PRO A 37 4.16 4.12 4.00
CA PRO A 37 3.99 4.39 2.58
C PRO A 37 3.97 3.05 1.85
N THR A 38 2.81 2.70 1.31
CA THR A 38 2.66 1.48 0.55
C THR A 38 3.09 1.79 -0.88
N THR A 39 3.90 0.89 -1.43
CA THR A 39 4.31 0.98 -2.82
C THR A 39 3.57 -0.11 -3.59
N ALA A 40 2.98 0.25 -4.72
CA ALA A 40 2.36 -0.73 -5.59
C ALA A 40 3.47 -1.52 -6.28
N ILE A 41 3.44 -2.84 -6.15
CA ILE A 41 4.36 -3.74 -6.85
C ILE A 41 3.57 -4.66 -7.76
N VAL A 42 4.24 -5.20 -8.76
CA VAL A 42 3.64 -6.15 -9.70
C VAL A 42 3.82 -7.56 -9.17
N VAL A 43 2.74 -8.32 -9.14
CA VAL A 43 2.75 -9.72 -8.74
C VAL A 43 2.10 -10.57 -9.83
N ALA A 44 2.38 -11.86 -9.82
CA ALA A 44 1.75 -12.79 -10.77
C ALA A 44 0.26 -12.92 -10.45
N ALA A 45 -0.60 -12.74 -11.45
CA ALA A 45 -2.05 -12.92 -11.31
C ALA A 45 -2.44 -14.40 -11.34
N GLN A 46 -1.57 -15.24 -11.85
CA GLN A 46 -1.74 -16.70 -11.95
C GLN A 46 -0.37 -17.37 -11.95
N ASP A 47 -0.35 -18.67 -11.83
CA ASP A 47 0.90 -19.44 -11.91
C ASP A 47 1.50 -19.28 -13.30
N LEU A 48 2.78 -18.90 -13.35
CA LEU A 48 3.52 -18.71 -14.60
C LEU A 48 4.64 -19.72 -14.68
N PRO A 49 4.54 -20.75 -15.54
CA PRO A 49 5.63 -21.71 -15.72
C PRO A 49 6.79 -21.10 -16.48
N ILE A 50 7.96 -21.72 -16.35
CA ILE A 50 9.18 -21.30 -17.04
C ILE A 50 8.92 -21.28 -18.56
N GLY A 51 9.38 -20.23 -19.22
CA GLY A 51 9.22 -20.07 -20.66
C GLY A 51 7.97 -19.30 -21.08
N THR A 52 7.12 -18.93 -20.12
CA THR A 52 5.91 -18.16 -20.43
C THR A 52 6.30 -16.72 -20.78
N LEU A 53 5.77 -16.22 -21.89
CA LEU A 53 5.85 -14.80 -22.21
C LEU A 53 4.77 -14.05 -21.42
N ILE A 54 5.17 -13.07 -20.66
CA ILE A 54 4.27 -12.33 -19.79
C ILE A 54 3.40 -11.40 -20.61
N LYS A 55 2.10 -11.48 -20.36
CA LYS A 55 1.06 -10.62 -20.94
C LYS A 55 0.44 -9.76 -19.84
N ASP A 56 -0.26 -8.72 -20.21
CA ASP A 56 -0.90 -7.82 -19.26
C ASP A 56 -1.85 -8.57 -18.32
N GLY A 57 -2.59 -9.55 -18.84
CA GLY A 57 -3.51 -10.37 -18.03
C GLY A 57 -2.85 -11.31 -17.04
N ASP A 58 -1.56 -11.55 -17.18
CA ASP A 58 -0.79 -12.42 -16.28
C ASP A 58 -0.30 -11.66 -15.04
N LEU A 59 -0.48 -10.35 -15.00
CA LEU A 59 0.05 -9.48 -13.97
C LEU A 59 -1.06 -8.75 -13.24
N THR A 60 -0.85 -8.53 -11.97
CA THR A 60 -1.69 -7.65 -11.16
C THR A 60 -0.79 -6.83 -10.23
N THR A 61 -1.34 -5.78 -9.66
CA THR A 61 -0.60 -4.96 -8.70
C THR A 61 -1.16 -5.21 -7.31
N THR A 62 -0.28 -5.18 -6.32
CA THR A 62 -0.68 -5.26 -4.92
C THR A 62 0.08 -4.20 -4.13
N GLN A 63 -0.44 -3.87 -2.96
CA GLN A 63 0.21 -2.90 -2.09
C GLN A 63 1.24 -3.63 -1.21
N TRP A 64 2.46 -3.13 -1.23
CA TRP A 64 3.54 -3.64 -0.40
C TRP A 64 3.79 -2.66 0.74
N MET A 65 3.82 -3.14 1.96
CA MET A 65 4.08 -2.30 3.12
C MET A 65 5.58 -2.04 3.25
N GLY A 66 5.94 -0.75 3.29
CA GLY A 66 7.33 -0.34 3.37
C GLY A 66 8.04 -0.34 2.03
N ALA A 67 9.36 -0.39 2.06
CA ALA A 67 10.17 -0.44 0.84
C ALA A 67 10.01 -1.79 0.15
N PRO A 68 9.76 -1.82 -1.17
CA PRO A 68 9.64 -3.09 -1.88
C PRO A 68 10.97 -3.84 -1.88
N PRO A 69 10.95 -5.17 -2.00
CA PRO A 69 12.18 -5.95 -2.09
C PRO A 69 13.04 -5.46 -3.26
N LYS A 70 14.35 -5.49 -3.07
CA LYS A 70 15.29 -5.06 -4.13
C LYS A 70 15.10 -5.92 -5.37
N GLY A 71 14.97 -5.27 -6.52
CA GLY A 71 14.78 -5.96 -7.79
C GLY A 71 13.33 -6.28 -8.13
N SER A 72 12.36 -5.92 -7.27
CA SER A 72 10.96 -6.13 -7.57
C SER A 72 10.51 -5.16 -8.67
N ILE A 73 9.62 -5.64 -9.54
CA ILE A 73 9.08 -4.84 -10.64
C ILE A 73 7.89 -4.05 -10.12
N VAL A 74 7.91 -2.74 -10.36
CA VAL A 74 6.84 -1.82 -9.92
C VAL A 74 5.95 -1.38 -11.07
N SER A 75 6.30 -1.69 -12.30
CA SER A 75 5.54 -1.34 -13.50
C SER A 75 5.26 -2.58 -14.32
N LYS A 76 4.00 -2.78 -14.71
CA LYS A 76 3.62 -3.91 -15.58
C LYS A 76 4.37 -3.86 -16.91
N ASP A 77 4.58 -2.67 -17.46
CA ASP A 77 5.27 -2.50 -18.74
C ASP A 77 6.70 -3.02 -18.71
N ALA A 78 7.34 -3.00 -17.55
CA ALA A 78 8.68 -3.52 -17.39
C ALA A 78 8.74 -5.05 -17.49
N ALA A 79 7.62 -5.73 -17.27
CA ALA A 79 7.54 -7.19 -17.30
C ALA A 79 6.86 -7.73 -18.56
N ILE A 80 5.97 -6.97 -19.17
CA ILE A 80 5.23 -7.39 -20.35
C ILE A 80 6.19 -7.66 -21.52
N GLY A 81 6.01 -8.80 -22.17
CA GLY A 81 6.85 -9.20 -23.30
C GLY A 81 8.16 -9.90 -22.91
N ARG A 82 8.41 -10.05 -21.62
CA ARG A 82 9.60 -10.77 -21.13
C ARG A 82 9.22 -12.21 -20.83
N GLY A 83 10.21 -13.10 -20.94
CA GLY A 83 10.00 -14.51 -20.63
C GLY A 83 10.29 -14.81 -19.17
N VAL A 84 9.56 -15.77 -18.62
CA VAL A 84 9.78 -16.26 -17.26
C VAL A 84 10.93 -17.26 -17.30
N VAL A 85 12.00 -17.01 -16.54
CA VAL A 85 13.17 -17.89 -16.45
C VAL A 85 13.16 -18.72 -15.18
N SER A 86 12.23 -18.44 -14.27
CA SER A 86 12.04 -19.18 -13.02
C SER A 86 10.55 -19.23 -12.74
N GLU A 87 10.04 -20.41 -12.35
CA GLU A 87 8.63 -20.59 -12.11
C GLU A 87 8.09 -19.57 -11.09
N LEU A 88 6.96 -18.94 -11.41
CA LEU A 88 6.27 -17.99 -10.56
C LEU A 88 4.90 -18.52 -10.20
N TYR A 89 4.52 -18.32 -8.94
CA TYR A 89 3.20 -18.72 -8.44
C TYR A 89 2.30 -17.51 -8.29
N GLN A 90 1.01 -17.75 -8.32
CA GLN A 90 0.00 -16.70 -8.14
C GLN A 90 0.25 -15.92 -6.84
N GLY A 91 0.25 -14.60 -6.94
CA GLY A 91 0.46 -13.72 -5.80
C GLY A 91 1.92 -13.48 -5.43
N GLU A 92 2.85 -14.14 -6.11
CA GLU A 92 4.27 -13.97 -5.85
C GLU A 92 4.77 -12.69 -6.51
N PRO A 93 5.53 -11.84 -5.78
CA PRO A 93 6.14 -10.65 -6.40
C PRO A 93 7.06 -11.03 -7.55
N ILE A 94 7.01 -10.25 -8.61
CA ILE A 94 7.83 -10.49 -9.78
C ILE A 94 9.15 -9.72 -9.63
N PHE A 95 10.25 -10.45 -9.71
CA PHE A 95 11.59 -9.87 -9.64
C PHE A 95 12.20 -9.82 -11.04
N ASP A 96 12.94 -8.77 -11.31
CA ASP A 96 13.65 -8.63 -12.59
C ASP A 96 14.57 -9.80 -12.86
N SER A 97 15.20 -10.35 -11.82
CA SER A 97 16.11 -11.50 -11.93
C SER A 97 15.41 -12.79 -12.32
N ARG A 98 14.08 -12.87 -12.19
CA ARG A 98 13.30 -14.04 -12.58
C ARG A 98 12.78 -13.97 -14.00
N LEU A 99 13.10 -12.89 -14.70
CA LEU A 99 12.66 -12.64 -16.07
C LEU A 99 13.86 -12.55 -17.00
N ALA A 100 13.67 -13.03 -18.23
CA ALA A 100 14.67 -12.82 -19.26
C ALA A 100 14.78 -11.32 -19.57
N ALA A 101 15.94 -10.86 -20.00
CA ALA A 101 16.11 -9.48 -20.40
C ALA A 101 15.17 -9.15 -21.55
N ALA A 102 14.67 -7.90 -21.58
CA ALA A 102 13.77 -7.45 -22.65
C ALA A 102 14.44 -7.66 -24.02
N GLY A 103 13.73 -8.33 -24.92
CA GLY A 103 14.23 -8.61 -26.27
C GLY A 103 15.09 -9.88 -26.40
N SER A 104 15.40 -10.57 -25.31
CA SER A 104 16.20 -11.81 -25.34
C SER A 104 15.37 -13.08 -25.19
N ALA A 105 14.05 -12.96 -25.18
CA ALA A 105 13.14 -14.08 -25.01
C ALA A 105 12.81 -14.76 -26.36
N THR A 106 13.80 -15.03 -27.13
CA THR A 106 13.68 -15.79 -28.38
C THR A 106 14.33 -17.15 -28.23
#